data_ce519f3416cc5e1b020ab86fb0713314
#
_entry.id   ce519f3416cc5e1b020ab86fb0713314
#
_cell.length_a   1.000
_cell.length_b   1.000
_cell.length_c   1.000
_cell.angle_alpha   90.00
_cell.angle_beta   90.00
_cell.angle_gamma   90.00
#
_symmetry.space_group_name_H-M   'P 1'
#
loop_
_entity.id
_entity.type
_entity.pdbx_description
1 polymer ?
#
loop_
_entity_poly.entity_id
_entity_poly.type
_entity_poly.pdbx_seq_one_letter_code
_entity_poly.pdbx_strand_id
1 'polypeptide(L)'
;MSEIIWDLALIQKYNQSGPRYTSYPTALEFNESYTNEDFIAAANRYPERPLSLYVHIPFCHKLCYFCGCNKVITRHQHKADIYLDYLEKEIKARSELFKNRIVTQVHWGGGTPTYLTEEQSARLMKMLKDHFTIADNAEVSIEMDPREIELDMLDHLRNIGFNRISMGVQDFNKAVQKAVNREQDEEFVNALLVRARELGFQSTNLDLIYGLPLQNVESFMFTLHKVIELNPDRLSIFNYAHLPSRFAGQAKIKEDQLPPPETKLEILQKTIETLGNAGYKFIGMDHFAKPDDELAIAQEKGVLHRNFQGYTTQEECDLLGLGVSAISLLGDTYAQNQKELKHYYHDVENSGIALHKGLAMTEEDCLRRDVIKQLICNFKLDFAPIEKQYNIDFKKHFAEDLQLLQPLLEDGLISETETGLQVSPKGRLLIRNICLCFDTYSRAAAKRQQFSRII
;
A
#
# COMPACT_ATOMS: atom_id res chain seq x y z
N MET A 1 -15.51 0.07 -23.59
CA MET A 1 -14.33 -0.71 -24.05
C MET A 1 -13.51 -1.05 -22.80
N SER A 2 -13.00 -2.27 -22.67
CA SER A 2 -12.15 -2.66 -21.54
C SER A 2 -10.96 -1.69 -21.43
N GLU A 3 -10.71 -1.14 -20.23
CA GLU A 3 -9.56 -0.27 -19.96
C GLU A 3 -8.23 -1.02 -20.04
N ILE A 4 -8.27 -2.37 -20.09
CA ILE A 4 -7.12 -3.26 -20.17
C ILE A 4 -7.33 -4.20 -21.36
N ILE A 5 -6.28 -4.36 -22.16
CA ILE A 5 -6.20 -5.37 -23.20
C ILE A 5 -5.20 -6.43 -22.76
N TRP A 6 -5.66 -7.68 -22.66
CA TRP A 6 -4.82 -8.83 -22.33
C TRP A 6 -4.03 -9.29 -23.54
N ASP A 7 -2.72 -9.33 -23.43
CA ASP A 7 -1.81 -9.81 -24.46
C ASP A 7 -0.77 -10.74 -23.82
N LEU A 8 -1.03 -12.05 -23.90
CA LEU A 8 -0.22 -13.07 -23.24
C LEU A 8 1.23 -13.07 -23.75
N ALA A 9 1.46 -12.81 -25.04
CA ALA A 9 2.81 -12.80 -25.61
C ALA A 9 3.63 -11.65 -25.03
N LEU A 10 3.06 -10.46 -24.89
CA LEU A 10 3.72 -9.32 -24.27
C LEU A 10 3.93 -9.53 -22.78
N ILE A 11 2.93 -10.11 -22.08
CA ILE A 11 3.07 -10.45 -20.66
C ILE A 11 4.24 -11.41 -20.45
N GLN A 12 4.37 -12.46 -21.26
CA GLN A 12 5.48 -13.41 -21.17
C GLN A 12 6.84 -12.75 -21.51
N LYS A 13 6.87 -11.91 -22.55
CA LYS A 13 8.09 -11.17 -22.97
C LYS A 13 8.63 -10.28 -21.86
N TYR A 14 7.74 -9.60 -21.10
CA TYR A 14 8.09 -8.60 -20.11
C TYR A 14 7.94 -9.09 -18.65
N ASN A 15 7.67 -10.37 -18.40
CA ASN A 15 7.53 -10.93 -17.05
C ASN A 15 8.90 -11.06 -16.37
N GLN A 16 9.44 -9.96 -15.91
CA GLN A 16 10.67 -9.87 -15.13
C GLN A 16 10.39 -9.43 -13.69
N SER A 17 11.40 -9.48 -12.81
CA SER A 17 11.30 -8.91 -11.47
C SER A 17 11.51 -7.40 -11.49
N GLY A 18 10.81 -6.69 -10.62
CA GLY A 18 10.95 -5.24 -10.50
C GLY A 18 10.22 -4.66 -9.29
N PRO A 19 10.54 -3.41 -8.88
CA PRO A 19 9.91 -2.75 -7.75
C PRO A 19 8.39 -2.58 -7.92
N ARG A 20 7.67 -2.52 -6.80
CA ARG A 20 6.24 -2.17 -6.81
C ARG A 20 6.00 -0.66 -6.77
N TYR A 21 7.06 0.12 -6.67
CA TYR A 21 7.04 1.59 -6.63
C TYR A 21 6.05 2.17 -5.61
N THR A 22 6.03 1.59 -4.41
CA THR A 22 5.42 2.23 -3.22
C THR A 22 6.26 3.40 -2.75
N SER A 23 7.50 3.48 -3.21
CA SER A 23 8.43 4.61 -3.09
C SER A 23 9.42 4.58 -4.24
N TYR A 24 10.03 5.71 -4.52
CA TYR A 24 11.24 5.83 -5.33
C TYR A 24 12.13 6.93 -4.70
N PRO A 25 13.40 6.68 -4.42
CA PRO A 25 14.03 5.34 -4.41
C PRO A 25 13.33 4.33 -3.50
N THR A 26 13.57 3.03 -3.74
CA THR A 26 12.90 1.98 -2.93
C THR A 26 13.51 1.89 -1.53
N ALA A 27 12.78 1.28 -0.58
CA ALA A 27 13.27 1.09 0.79
C ALA A 27 14.56 0.24 0.91
N LEU A 28 15.03 -0.38 -0.18
CA LEU A 28 16.33 -1.05 -0.25
C LEU A 28 17.50 -0.05 -0.24
N GLU A 29 17.27 1.19 -0.64
CA GLU A 29 18.28 2.24 -0.69
C GLU A 29 18.39 3.01 0.65
N PHE A 30 17.48 2.77 1.62
CA PHE A 30 17.55 3.40 2.94
C PHE A 30 18.78 2.89 3.70
N ASN A 31 19.48 3.80 4.34
CA ASN A 31 20.72 3.53 5.06
C ASN A 31 20.71 4.07 6.50
N GLU A 32 21.62 3.57 7.33
CA GLU A 32 21.71 3.90 8.75
C GLU A 32 22.50 5.20 9.01
N SER A 33 23.05 5.84 7.97
CA SER A 33 23.72 7.14 8.11
C SER A 33 22.74 8.29 8.26
N TYR A 34 21.44 8.07 7.98
CA TYR A 34 20.38 9.04 8.20
C TYR A 34 20.06 9.14 9.69
N THR A 35 20.14 10.36 10.24
CA THR A 35 20.12 10.62 11.69
C THR A 35 18.80 11.25 12.18
N ASN A 36 18.65 11.36 13.49
CA ASN A 36 17.52 12.09 14.10
C ASN A 36 17.54 13.58 13.73
N GLU A 37 18.72 14.17 13.59
CA GLU A 37 18.91 15.56 13.16
C GLU A 37 18.40 15.77 11.73
N ASP A 38 18.67 14.80 10.82
CA ASP A 38 18.15 14.84 9.45
C ASP A 38 16.62 14.74 9.43
N PHE A 39 16.04 13.90 10.29
CA PHE A 39 14.58 13.76 10.44
C PHE A 39 13.95 15.08 10.92
N ILE A 40 14.54 15.71 11.95
CA ILE A 40 14.07 16.99 12.51
C ILE A 40 14.18 18.10 11.45
N ALA A 41 15.28 18.15 10.71
CA ALA A 41 15.45 19.09 9.62
C ALA A 41 14.40 18.91 8.51
N ALA A 42 14.11 17.66 8.13
CA ALA A 42 13.09 17.32 7.15
C ALA A 42 11.68 17.73 7.61
N ALA A 43 11.33 17.49 8.89
CA ALA A 43 10.04 17.86 9.46
C ALA A 43 9.76 19.37 9.39
N ASN A 44 10.80 20.19 9.49
CA ASN A 44 10.70 21.64 9.46
C ASN A 44 10.81 22.25 8.05
N ARG A 45 11.09 21.46 7.01
CA ARG A 45 11.37 21.97 5.66
C ARG A 45 10.14 22.54 4.95
N TYR A 46 8.97 21.90 5.14
CA TYR A 46 7.72 22.28 4.49
C TYR A 46 6.59 22.38 5.52
N PRO A 47 6.63 23.38 6.41
CA PRO A 47 5.69 23.50 7.54
C PRO A 47 4.25 23.77 7.10
N GLU A 48 4.03 24.21 5.87
CA GLU A 48 2.70 24.48 5.29
C GLU A 48 1.98 23.22 4.79
N ARG A 49 2.71 22.13 4.54
CA ARG A 49 2.11 20.91 4.00
C ARG A 49 1.21 20.22 5.03
N PRO A 50 0.04 19.72 4.64
CA PRO A 50 -0.77 18.89 5.52
C PRO A 50 -0.06 17.57 5.84
N LEU A 51 -0.56 16.86 6.85
CA LEU A 51 -0.04 15.56 7.29
C LEU A 51 -1.00 14.43 6.99
N SER A 52 -0.44 13.29 6.61
CA SER A 52 -1.02 11.97 6.71
C SER A 52 -0.33 11.23 7.85
N LEU A 53 -1.08 10.66 8.79
CA LEU A 53 -0.54 9.84 9.88
C LEU A 53 -0.72 8.36 9.55
N TYR A 54 0.34 7.59 9.66
CA TYR A 54 0.30 6.13 9.66
C TYR A 54 0.65 5.60 11.04
N VAL A 55 -0.22 4.78 11.62
CA VAL A 55 0.05 4.13 12.92
C VAL A 55 0.17 2.63 12.72
N HIS A 56 1.34 2.09 13.06
CA HIS A 56 1.60 0.66 12.96
C HIS A 56 1.24 -0.05 14.26
N ILE A 57 0.29 -0.99 14.21
CA ILE A 57 -0.07 -1.87 15.32
C ILE A 57 0.45 -3.26 15.01
N PRO A 58 1.52 -3.73 15.69
CA PRO A 58 2.22 -4.94 15.26
C PRO A 58 1.56 -6.25 15.69
N PHE A 59 0.47 -6.23 16.46
CA PHE A 59 -0.06 -7.43 17.09
C PHE A 59 -1.05 -8.18 16.21
N CYS A 60 -1.04 -9.53 16.33
CA CYS A 60 -2.05 -10.44 15.77
C CYS A 60 -2.26 -11.60 16.77
N HIS A 61 -3.48 -12.11 16.86
CA HIS A 61 -3.78 -13.31 17.67
C HIS A 61 -3.32 -14.60 17.02
N LYS A 62 -3.36 -14.66 15.68
CA LYS A 62 -3.04 -15.86 14.89
C LYS A 62 -2.09 -15.55 13.74
N LEU A 63 -1.22 -16.49 13.42
CA LEU A 63 -0.30 -16.40 12.29
C LEU A 63 -0.98 -16.87 11.01
N CYS A 64 -1.19 -15.97 10.05
CA CYS A 64 -1.52 -16.34 8.67
C CYS A 64 -0.22 -16.75 7.96
N TYR A 65 -0.19 -17.94 7.32
CA TYR A 65 1.04 -18.51 6.80
C TYR A 65 1.62 -17.72 5.62
N PHE A 66 0.80 -17.04 4.83
CA PHE A 66 1.23 -16.19 3.71
C PHE A 66 1.86 -14.87 4.12
N CYS A 67 1.62 -14.41 5.35
CA CYS A 67 1.82 -13.02 5.75
C CYS A 67 3.28 -12.59 5.86
N GLY A 68 3.66 -11.52 5.16
CA GLY A 68 4.96 -10.85 5.19
C GLY A 68 5.04 -9.57 6.05
N CYS A 69 3.98 -9.20 6.76
CA CYS A 69 3.97 -7.98 7.59
C CYS A 69 4.93 -8.06 8.78
N ASN A 70 5.38 -6.90 9.27
CA ASN A 70 6.07 -6.82 10.56
C ASN A 70 5.05 -6.99 11.69
N LYS A 71 5.07 -8.15 12.35
CA LYS A 71 4.05 -8.54 13.32
C LYS A 71 4.58 -9.33 14.48
N VAL A 72 3.85 -9.28 15.59
CA VAL A 72 4.06 -10.06 16.81
C VAL A 72 2.83 -10.89 17.09
N ILE A 73 2.97 -12.22 17.01
CA ILE A 73 1.86 -13.13 17.33
C ILE A 73 1.80 -13.32 18.84
N THR A 74 0.70 -12.90 19.45
CA THR A 74 0.52 -13.00 20.90
C THR A 74 -0.96 -13.00 21.28
N ARG A 75 -1.30 -13.64 22.40
CA ARG A 75 -2.61 -13.58 23.05
C ARG A 75 -2.58 -12.76 24.35
N HIS A 76 -1.44 -12.18 24.67
CA HIS A 76 -1.23 -11.42 25.89
C HIS A 76 -1.57 -9.94 25.66
N GLN A 77 -2.82 -9.57 25.93
CA GLN A 77 -3.37 -8.24 25.65
C GLN A 77 -2.58 -7.10 26.32
N HIS A 78 -2.02 -7.34 27.52
CA HIS A 78 -1.18 -6.35 28.22
C HIS A 78 0.05 -5.89 27.44
N LYS A 79 0.50 -6.65 26.41
CA LYS A 79 1.60 -6.20 25.54
C LYS A 79 1.19 -5.00 24.69
N ALA A 80 -0.09 -4.89 24.36
CA ALA A 80 -0.60 -3.72 23.68
C ALA A 80 -0.57 -2.49 24.59
N ASP A 81 -0.86 -2.62 25.89
CA ASP A 81 -0.76 -1.50 26.85
C ASP A 81 0.66 -0.98 26.92
N ILE A 82 1.64 -1.89 27.08
CA ILE A 82 3.06 -1.51 27.07
C ILE A 82 3.44 -0.80 25.76
N TYR A 83 2.98 -1.33 24.63
CA TYR A 83 3.26 -0.71 23.32
C TYR A 83 2.64 0.69 23.21
N LEU A 84 1.41 0.85 23.67
CA LEU A 84 0.73 2.14 23.66
C LEU A 84 1.40 3.17 24.58
N ASP A 85 1.99 2.75 25.71
CA ASP A 85 2.78 3.64 26.58
C ASP A 85 4.00 4.21 25.83
N TYR A 86 4.70 3.39 25.06
CA TYR A 86 5.83 3.85 24.22
C TYR A 86 5.37 4.66 23.01
N LEU A 87 4.28 4.25 22.36
CA LEU A 87 3.70 4.97 21.23
C LEU A 87 3.24 6.38 21.66
N GLU A 88 2.69 6.53 22.88
CA GLU A 88 2.34 7.84 23.45
C GLU A 88 3.55 8.75 23.61
N LYS A 89 4.68 8.22 24.09
CA LYS A 89 5.95 8.97 24.18
C LYS A 89 6.43 9.42 22.80
N GLU A 90 6.38 8.54 21.80
CA GLU A 90 6.73 8.86 20.41
C GLU A 90 5.80 9.93 19.83
N ILE A 91 4.48 9.77 19.99
CA ILE A 91 3.46 10.73 19.53
C ILE A 91 3.76 12.11 20.14
N LYS A 92 3.96 12.18 21.46
CA LYS A 92 4.25 13.43 22.17
C LYS A 92 5.53 14.10 21.67
N ALA A 93 6.60 13.33 21.50
CA ALA A 93 7.88 13.87 21.05
C ALA A 93 7.82 14.38 19.59
N ARG A 94 7.19 13.59 18.70
CA ARG A 94 7.14 13.92 17.27
C ARG A 94 6.11 15.00 16.96
N SER A 95 4.96 15.04 17.64
CA SER A 95 3.93 16.06 17.39
C SER A 95 4.43 17.49 17.57
N GLU A 96 5.42 17.70 18.45
CA GLU A 96 6.06 19.00 18.65
C GLU A 96 6.69 19.57 17.36
N LEU A 97 7.16 18.69 16.45
CA LEU A 97 7.74 19.08 15.16
C LEU A 97 6.66 19.48 14.13
N PHE A 98 5.39 19.18 14.39
CA PHE A 98 4.28 19.35 13.44
C PHE A 98 3.10 20.16 14.00
N LYS A 99 3.32 20.94 15.07
CA LYS A 99 2.26 21.64 15.84
C LYS A 99 1.26 22.46 15.02
N ASN A 100 1.70 23.04 13.90
CA ASN A 100 0.88 23.94 13.09
C ASN A 100 0.32 23.28 11.83
N ARG A 101 0.51 21.97 11.67
CA ARG A 101 0.12 21.25 10.49
C ARG A 101 -1.23 20.53 10.71
N ILE A 102 -2.09 20.61 9.71
CA ILE A 102 -3.40 19.96 9.75
C ILE A 102 -3.26 18.52 9.23
N VAL A 103 -3.79 17.57 9.98
CA VAL A 103 -3.87 16.17 9.58
C VAL A 103 -5.13 15.97 8.75
N THR A 104 -4.96 15.60 7.49
CA THR A 104 -6.06 15.32 6.55
C THR A 104 -6.30 13.84 6.35
N GLN A 105 -5.37 12.98 6.81
CA GLN A 105 -5.51 11.52 6.71
C GLN A 105 -4.90 10.83 7.93
N VAL A 106 -5.57 9.81 8.45
CA VAL A 106 -5.09 8.90 9.49
C VAL A 106 -5.33 7.46 9.02
N HIS A 107 -4.29 6.63 9.07
CA HIS A 107 -4.42 5.22 8.73
C HIS A 107 -3.80 4.33 9.81
N TRP A 108 -4.55 3.35 10.32
CA TRP A 108 -4.03 2.32 11.22
C TRP A 108 -3.89 1.00 10.47
N GLY A 109 -2.68 0.47 10.48
CA GLY A 109 -2.34 -0.77 9.78
C GLY A 109 -1.30 -1.60 10.51
N GLY A 110 -0.76 -2.61 9.82
CA GLY A 110 0.41 -3.36 10.28
C GLY A 110 0.21 -4.85 10.47
N GLY A 111 0.09 -5.32 11.71
CA GLY A 111 -0.33 -6.67 12.06
C GLY A 111 -1.85 -6.79 11.93
N THR A 112 -2.55 -6.37 12.97
CA THR A 112 -4.03 -6.27 13.00
C THR A 112 -4.41 -5.15 13.99
N PRO A 113 -4.76 -3.96 13.54
CA PRO A 113 -5.14 -2.86 14.44
C PRO A 113 -6.31 -3.19 15.35
N THR A 114 -7.27 -3.99 14.89
CA THR A 114 -8.40 -4.51 15.71
C THR A 114 -8.00 -5.59 16.71
N TYR A 115 -6.71 -5.85 16.90
CA TYR A 115 -6.18 -6.53 18.08
C TYR A 115 -6.39 -5.71 19.35
N LEU A 116 -6.41 -4.37 19.24
CA LEU A 116 -6.66 -3.48 20.35
C LEU A 116 -8.10 -3.63 20.85
N THR A 117 -8.29 -3.61 22.17
CA THR A 117 -9.64 -3.53 22.76
C THR A 117 -10.27 -2.16 22.45
N GLU A 118 -11.56 -2.01 22.73
CA GLU A 118 -12.25 -0.73 22.58
C GLU A 118 -11.59 0.37 23.42
N GLU A 119 -11.21 0.08 24.67
CA GLU A 119 -10.53 1.02 25.55
C GLU A 119 -9.14 1.41 25.02
N GLN A 120 -8.38 0.43 24.52
CA GLN A 120 -7.05 0.67 23.95
C GLN A 120 -7.12 1.49 22.66
N SER A 121 -8.07 1.18 21.77
CA SER A 121 -8.28 1.93 20.53
C SER A 121 -8.80 3.35 20.79
N ALA A 122 -9.73 3.52 21.73
CA ALA A 122 -10.19 4.84 22.18
C ALA A 122 -9.04 5.66 22.78
N ARG A 123 -8.18 5.03 23.62
CA ARG A 123 -6.98 5.65 24.18
C ARG A 123 -6.05 6.16 23.06
N LEU A 124 -5.74 5.33 22.08
CA LEU A 124 -4.85 5.70 20.98
C LEU A 124 -5.45 6.84 20.13
N MET A 125 -6.73 6.77 19.78
CA MET A 125 -7.38 7.85 19.03
C MET A 125 -7.38 9.17 19.82
N LYS A 126 -7.60 9.10 21.14
CA LYS A 126 -7.49 10.27 22.01
C LYS A 126 -6.07 10.86 22.00
N MET A 127 -5.03 10.03 22.13
CA MET A 127 -3.64 10.49 22.02
C MET A 127 -3.38 11.27 20.73
N LEU A 128 -3.87 10.74 19.57
CA LEU A 128 -3.70 11.41 18.30
C LEU A 128 -4.43 12.76 18.27
N LYS A 129 -5.67 12.82 18.76
CA LYS A 129 -6.47 14.07 18.83
C LYS A 129 -5.92 15.10 19.82
N ASP A 130 -5.29 14.65 20.90
CA ASP A 130 -4.69 15.56 21.90
C ASP A 130 -3.40 16.21 21.38
N HIS A 131 -2.69 15.57 20.44
CA HIS A 131 -1.38 16.00 19.97
C HIS A 131 -1.35 16.52 18.52
N PHE A 132 -2.34 16.19 17.71
CA PHE A 132 -2.43 16.64 16.32
C PHE A 132 -3.77 17.31 16.04
N THR A 133 -3.76 18.31 15.19
CA THR A 133 -4.98 18.95 14.69
C THR A 133 -5.53 18.13 13.52
N ILE A 134 -6.48 17.26 13.78
CA ILE A 134 -7.13 16.43 12.75
C ILE A 134 -8.31 17.22 12.16
N ALA A 135 -8.35 17.34 10.83
CA ALA A 135 -9.43 18.03 10.15
C ALA A 135 -10.77 17.28 10.32
N ASP A 136 -11.89 18.02 10.40
CA ASP A 136 -13.23 17.42 10.56
C ASP A 136 -13.61 16.48 9.41
N ASN A 137 -13.11 16.75 8.21
CA ASN A 137 -13.30 15.95 7.01
C ASN A 137 -12.13 15.01 6.69
N ALA A 138 -11.23 14.76 7.66
CA ALA A 138 -10.11 13.85 7.46
C ALA A 138 -10.56 12.44 7.07
N GLU A 139 -9.79 11.81 6.19
CA GLU A 139 -9.90 10.38 5.92
C GLU A 139 -9.30 9.61 7.10
N VAL A 140 -10.11 8.82 7.80
CA VAL A 140 -9.66 8.02 8.95
C VAL A 140 -9.98 6.56 8.70
N SER A 141 -8.94 5.78 8.41
CA SER A 141 -9.06 4.40 7.94
C SER A 141 -8.36 3.39 8.85
N ILE A 142 -8.88 2.17 8.88
CA ILE A 142 -8.35 1.06 9.69
C ILE A 142 -8.36 -0.25 8.91
N GLU A 143 -7.25 -0.99 9.01
CA GLU A 143 -7.18 -2.39 8.59
C GLU A 143 -7.74 -3.30 9.68
N MET A 144 -8.52 -4.31 9.29
CA MET A 144 -9.15 -5.23 10.24
C MET A 144 -9.11 -6.68 9.75
N ASP A 145 -9.02 -7.57 10.74
CA ASP A 145 -9.19 -9.01 10.54
C ASP A 145 -10.60 -9.42 10.98
N PRO A 146 -11.47 -9.85 10.06
CA PRO A 146 -12.85 -10.19 10.41
C PRO A 146 -12.99 -11.39 11.37
N ARG A 147 -11.92 -12.17 11.60
CA ARG A 147 -11.92 -13.32 12.50
C ARG A 147 -11.81 -12.98 13.99
N GLU A 148 -11.40 -11.76 14.30
CA GLU A 148 -10.90 -11.37 15.63
C GLU A 148 -11.72 -10.21 16.22
N ILE A 149 -12.92 -9.98 15.69
CA ILE A 149 -13.81 -8.89 16.11
C ILE A 149 -15.24 -9.40 16.28
N GLU A 150 -16.02 -8.68 17.08
CA GLU A 150 -17.48 -8.77 17.13
C GLU A 150 -18.11 -7.65 16.29
N LEU A 151 -19.40 -7.77 16.00
CA LEU A 151 -20.07 -6.83 15.07
C LEU A 151 -20.12 -5.40 15.63
N ASP A 152 -20.25 -5.24 16.96
CA ASP A 152 -20.31 -3.97 17.68
C ASP A 152 -18.97 -3.19 17.68
N MET A 153 -17.86 -3.86 17.39
CA MET A 153 -16.57 -3.18 17.16
C MET A 153 -16.69 -2.09 16.06
N LEU A 154 -17.54 -2.29 15.05
CA LEU A 154 -17.75 -1.27 14.01
C LEU A 154 -18.43 -0.02 14.57
N ASP A 155 -19.39 -0.17 15.47
CA ASP A 155 -20.06 0.94 16.17
C ASP A 155 -19.03 1.73 16.99
N HIS A 156 -18.17 1.02 17.72
CA HIS A 156 -17.09 1.63 18.49
C HIS A 156 -16.12 2.39 17.55
N LEU A 157 -15.62 1.75 16.50
CA LEU A 157 -14.69 2.38 15.54
C LEU A 157 -15.31 3.63 14.91
N ARG A 158 -16.58 3.57 14.53
CA ARG A 158 -17.30 4.73 13.98
C ARG A 158 -17.39 5.88 15.00
N ASN A 159 -17.70 5.55 16.26
CA ASN A 159 -17.83 6.53 17.35
C ASN A 159 -16.50 7.23 17.66
N ILE A 160 -15.37 6.54 17.61
CA ILE A 160 -14.05 7.17 17.85
C ILE A 160 -13.54 7.96 16.64
N GLY A 161 -14.18 7.82 15.47
CA GLY A 161 -13.95 8.70 14.31
C GLY A 161 -13.51 8.03 13.02
N PHE A 162 -13.42 6.69 12.95
CA PHE A 162 -13.12 6.00 11.69
C PHE A 162 -14.27 6.16 10.69
N ASN A 163 -13.92 6.40 9.43
CA ASN A 163 -14.88 6.56 8.33
C ASN A 163 -14.58 5.66 7.13
N ARG A 164 -13.50 4.85 7.17
CA ARG A 164 -13.13 3.87 6.15
C ARG A 164 -12.61 2.61 6.80
N ILE A 165 -12.91 1.46 6.21
CA ILE A 165 -12.42 0.16 6.66
C ILE A 165 -11.81 -0.64 5.50
N SER A 166 -10.76 -1.40 5.81
CA SER A 166 -10.16 -2.41 4.93
C SER A 166 -10.15 -3.75 5.62
N MET A 167 -10.78 -4.77 5.01
CA MET A 167 -10.87 -6.11 5.58
C MET A 167 -10.04 -7.10 4.77
N GLY A 168 -9.13 -7.79 5.44
CA GLY A 168 -8.37 -8.88 4.86
C GLY A 168 -9.21 -10.16 4.76
N VAL A 169 -9.87 -10.41 3.63
CA VAL A 169 -10.64 -11.64 3.36
C VAL A 169 -9.74 -12.73 2.76
N GLN A 170 -8.92 -12.39 1.80
CA GLN A 170 -7.95 -13.21 1.07
C GLN A 170 -8.59 -14.24 0.14
N ASP A 171 -9.45 -15.12 0.63
CA ASP A 171 -10.19 -16.14 -0.14
C ASP A 171 -11.39 -16.63 0.66
N PHE A 172 -12.49 -17.02 -0.02
CA PHE A 172 -13.66 -17.64 0.60
C PHE A 172 -13.68 -19.17 0.49
N ASN A 173 -12.79 -19.79 -0.31
CA ASN A 173 -12.69 -21.23 -0.39
C ASN A 173 -12.14 -21.81 0.92
N LYS A 174 -12.90 -22.69 1.58
CA LYS A 174 -12.56 -23.26 2.89
C LYS A 174 -11.26 -24.08 2.89
N ALA A 175 -10.93 -24.77 1.79
CA ALA A 175 -9.70 -25.53 1.67
C ALA A 175 -8.47 -24.59 1.60
N VAL A 176 -8.59 -23.51 0.84
CA VAL A 176 -7.55 -22.46 0.76
C VAL A 176 -7.37 -21.79 2.11
N GLN A 177 -8.46 -21.35 2.76
CA GLN A 177 -8.44 -20.73 4.08
C GLN A 177 -7.69 -21.59 5.10
N LYS A 178 -8.02 -22.89 5.14
CA LYS A 178 -7.36 -23.87 6.02
C LYS A 178 -5.88 -24.03 5.72
N ALA A 179 -5.51 -24.11 4.43
CA ALA A 179 -4.12 -24.28 4.01
C ALA A 179 -3.23 -23.08 4.41
N VAL A 180 -3.80 -21.88 4.53
CA VAL A 180 -3.09 -20.65 4.93
C VAL A 180 -3.35 -20.24 6.39
N ASN A 181 -4.03 -21.05 7.18
CA ASN A 181 -4.41 -20.79 8.58
C ASN A 181 -5.23 -19.48 8.73
N ARG A 182 -6.22 -19.28 7.84
CA ARG A 182 -7.08 -18.11 7.85
C ARG A 182 -8.54 -18.47 7.56
N GLU A 183 -9.10 -19.29 8.43
CA GLU A 183 -10.51 -19.67 8.35
C GLU A 183 -11.39 -18.54 8.89
N GLN A 184 -12.39 -18.15 8.11
CA GLN A 184 -13.35 -17.10 8.43
C GLN A 184 -14.74 -17.43 7.90
N ASP A 185 -15.75 -16.77 8.49
CA ASP A 185 -17.14 -16.93 8.10
C ASP A 185 -17.53 -15.88 7.06
N GLU A 186 -18.09 -16.35 5.92
CA GLU A 186 -18.58 -15.50 4.83
C GLU A 186 -19.80 -14.66 5.29
N GLU A 187 -20.73 -15.28 6.01
CA GLU A 187 -21.94 -14.60 6.51
C GLU A 187 -21.58 -13.47 7.47
N PHE A 188 -20.55 -13.70 8.30
CA PHE A 188 -20.06 -12.66 9.20
C PHE A 188 -19.37 -11.50 8.44
N VAL A 189 -18.58 -11.78 7.42
CA VAL A 189 -18.01 -10.73 6.55
C VAL A 189 -19.11 -9.90 5.90
N ASN A 190 -20.18 -10.56 5.43
CA ASN A 190 -21.35 -9.86 4.89
C ASN A 190 -22.00 -8.96 5.95
N ALA A 191 -22.23 -9.50 7.17
CA ALA A 191 -22.83 -8.73 8.27
C ALA A 191 -21.99 -7.49 8.62
N LEU A 192 -20.65 -7.60 8.61
CA LEU A 192 -19.74 -6.47 8.82
C LEU A 192 -19.90 -5.40 7.73
N LEU A 193 -19.99 -5.78 6.46
CA LEU A 193 -20.17 -4.82 5.35
C LEU A 193 -21.54 -4.12 5.40
N VAL A 194 -22.61 -4.88 5.72
CA VAL A 194 -23.94 -4.30 5.92
C VAL A 194 -23.91 -3.30 7.06
N ARG A 195 -23.34 -3.70 8.21
CA ARG A 195 -23.23 -2.81 9.38
C ARG A 195 -22.40 -1.56 9.09
N ALA A 196 -21.27 -1.70 8.36
CA ALA A 196 -20.45 -0.55 7.98
C ALA A 196 -21.25 0.48 7.17
N ARG A 197 -22.08 0.01 6.22
CA ARG A 197 -22.95 0.90 5.42
C ARG A 197 -24.01 1.59 6.27
N GLU A 198 -24.66 0.85 7.19
CA GLU A 198 -25.65 1.42 8.13
C GLU A 198 -25.05 2.52 9.02
N LEU A 199 -23.80 2.33 9.45
CA LEU A 199 -23.05 3.30 10.27
C LEU A 199 -22.50 4.48 9.47
N GLY A 200 -22.64 4.46 8.13
CA GLY A 200 -22.17 5.53 7.25
C GLY A 200 -20.65 5.56 7.08
N PHE A 201 -19.98 4.40 7.07
CA PHE A 201 -18.60 4.35 6.57
C PHE A 201 -18.58 4.72 5.09
N GLN A 202 -17.67 5.62 4.73
CA GLN A 202 -17.60 6.23 3.40
C GLN A 202 -16.98 5.31 2.35
N SER A 203 -16.13 4.36 2.76
CA SER A 203 -15.51 3.40 1.87
C SER A 203 -15.20 2.09 2.60
N THR A 204 -15.43 0.99 1.90
CA THR A 204 -15.14 -0.37 2.31
C THR A 204 -14.19 -1.01 1.30
N ASN A 205 -13.05 -1.53 1.73
CA ASN A 205 -12.11 -2.28 0.91
C ASN A 205 -12.04 -3.74 1.36
N LEU A 206 -11.97 -4.66 0.40
CA LEU A 206 -11.65 -6.07 0.66
C LEU A 206 -10.33 -6.44 0.00
N ASP A 207 -9.44 -7.05 0.78
CA ASP A 207 -8.18 -7.59 0.29
C ASP A 207 -8.34 -9.08 -0.05
N LEU A 208 -7.93 -9.45 -1.26
CA LEU A 208 -7.85 -10.82 -1.74
C LEU A 208 -6.42 -11.16 -2.13
N ILE A 209 -6.09 -12.45 -2.12
CA ILE A 209 -4.78 -12.94 -2.57
C ILE A 209 -5.00 -14.10 -3.55
N TYR A 210 -4.51 -13.95 -4.78
CA TYR A 210 -4.43 -15.05 -5.71
C TYR A 210 -3.04 -15.69 -5.73
N GLY A 211 -2.97 -16.96 -6.13
CA GLY A 211 -1.72 -17.74 -6.08
C GLY A 211 -1.47 -18.42 -4.74
N LEU A 212 -2.45 -18.48 -3.85
CA LEU A 212 -2.40 -19.24 -2.59
C LEU A 212 -2.45 -20.75 -2.84
N PRO A 213 -2.00 -21.59 -1.88
CA PRO A 213 -2.09 -23.05 -2.04
C PRO A 213 -3.52 -23.52 -2.27
N LEU A 214 -3.68 -24.56 -3.10
CA LEU A 214 -4.95 -25.17 -3.51
C LEU A 214 -5.86 -24.29 -4.38
N GLN A 215 -5.47 -23.07 -4.69
CA GLN A 215 -6.24 -22.26 -5.64
C GLN A 215 -6.10 -22.78 -7.08
N ASN A 216 -7.18 -22.68 -7.81
CA ASN A 216 -7.27 -22.80 -9.26
C ASN A 216 -8.24 -21.75 -9.80
N VAL A 217 -8.44 -21.68 -11.10
CA VAL A 217 -9.32 -20.68 -11.72
C VAL A 217 -10.73 -20.76 -11.16
N GLU A 218 -11.32 -21.96 -11.09
CA GLU A 218 -12.69 -22.17 -10.61
C GLU A 218 -12.87 -21.73 -9.15
N SER A 219 -11.95 -22.14 -8.25
CA SER A 219 -12.02 -21.79 -6.83
C SER A 219 -11.86 -20.30 -6.58
N PHE A 220 -10.98 -19.61 -7.35
CA PHE A 220 -10.81 -18.17 -7.20
C PHE A 220 -11.98 -17.39 -7.80
N MET A 221 -12.55 -17.85 -8.92
CA MET A 221 -13.77 -17.26 -9.49
C MET A 221 -14.96 -17.39 -8.54
N PHE A 222 -15.09 -18.50 -7.81
CA PHE A 222 -16.08 -18.62 -6.72
C PHE A 222 -15.90 -17.49 -5.70
N THR A 223 -14.68 -17.28 -5.19
CA THR A 223 -14.37 -16.20 -4.25
C THR A 223 -14.71 -14.83 -4.85
N LEU A 224 -14.37 -14.60 -6.12
CA LEU A 224 -14.58 -13.33 -6.78
C LEU A 224 -16.08 -13.00 -6.96
N HIS A 225 -16.90 -13.99 -7.34
CA HIS A 225 -18.35 -13.80 -7.43
C HIS A 225 -18.96 -13.43 -6.08
N LYS A 226 -18.53 -14.11 -5.00
CA LYS A 226 -18.96 -13.76 -3.63
C LYS A 226 -18.59 -12.32 -3.26
N VAL A 227 -17.39 -11.90 -3.58
CA VAL A 227 -16.93 -10.52 -3.33
C VAL A 227 -17.75 -9.52 -4.12
N ILE A 228 -18.13 -9.83 -5.37
CA ILE A 228 -18.99 -8.96 -6.19
C ILE A 228 -20.40 -8.87 -5.58
N GLU A 229 -20.96 -9.98 -5.08
CA GLU A 229 -22.25 -9.99 -4.35
C GLU A 229 -22.20 -9.10 -3.09
N LEU A 230 -21.09 -9.13 -2.36
CA LEU A 230 -20.84 -8.29 -1.19
C LEU A 230 -20.71 -6.80 -1.53
N ASN A 231 -20.38 -6.49 -2.78
CA ASN A 231 -20.38 -5.16 -3.37
C ASN A 231 -19.55 -4.11 -2.59
N PRO A 232 -18.26 -4.38 -2.27
CA PRO A 232 -17.39 -3.39 -1.64
C PRO A 232 -17.11 -2.20 -2.58
N ASP A 233 -16.63 -1.08 -2.03
CA ASP A 233 -16.29 0.10 -2.84
C ASP A 233 -14.96 -0.09 -3.55
N ARG A 234 -14.00 -0.78 -2.89
CA ARG A 234 -12.65 -1.06 -3.39
C ARG A 234 -12.28 -2.52 -3.21
N LEU A 235 -11.36 -2.97 -4.04
CA LEU A 235 -10.73 -4.29 -3.96
C LEU A 235 -9.23 -4.16 -4.14
N SER A 236 -8.48 -4.89 -3.31
CA SER A 236 -7.04 -5.09 -3.46
C SER A 236 -6.79 -6.58 -3.69
N ILE A 237 -6.28 -6.96 -4.87
CA ILE A 237 -6.14 -8.36 -5.27
C ILE A 237 -4.67 -8.67 -5.52
N PHE A 238 -3.98 -9.13 -4.47
CA PHE A 238 -2.54 -9.30 -4.46
C PHE A 238 -2.09 -10.64 -5.05
N ASN A 239 -0.99 -10.62 -5.81
CA ASN A 239 -0.27 -11.84 -6.18
C ASN A 239 0.53 -12.37 -5.00
N TYR A 240 0.29 -13.62 -4.59
CA TYR A 240 1.09 -14.27 -3.56
C TYR A 240 2.53 -14.50 -4.04
N ALA A 241 3.48 -13.95 -3.28
CA ALA A 241 4.91 -14.21 -3.44
C ALA A 241 5.39 -15.20 -2.36
N HIS A 242 5.83 -16.39 -2.78
CA HIS A 242 6.35 -17.41 -1.88
C HIS A 242 7.83 -17.19 -1.61
N LEU A 243 8.17 -16.75 -0.39
CA LEU A 243 9.52 -16.39 0.06
C LEU A 243 9.79 -16.97 1.46
N PRO A 244 9.80 -18.32 1.63
CA PRO A 244 9.90 -18.96 2.94
C PRO A 244 11.26 -18.70 3.63
N SER A 245 12.31 -18.43 2.89
CA SER A 245 13.61 -18.02 3.44
C SER A 245 13.58 -16.65 4.12
N ARG A 246 12.64 -15.78 3.71
CA ARG A 246 12.47 -14.43 4.27
C ARG A 246 11.36 -14.38 5.34
N PHE A 247 10.31 -15.18 5.16
CA PHE A 247 9.14 -15.20 6.04
C PHE A 247 8.90 -16.60 6.59
N ALA A 248 9.33 -16.86 7.82
CA ALA A 248 9.26 -18.18 8.44
C ALA A 248 7.84 -18.80 8.48
N GLY A 249 6.78 -17.99 8.52
CA GLY A 249 5.40 -18.45 8.41
C GLY A 249 5.13 -19.18 7.10
N GLN A 250 5.71 -18.73 6.00
CA GLN A 250 5.52 -19.29 4.67
C GLN A 250 6.13 -20.69 4.50
N ALA A 251 7.10 -21.08 5.34
CA ALA A 251 7.62 -22.44 5.34
C ALA A 251 6.59 -23.52 5.74
N LYS A 252 5.42 -23.09 6.27
CA LYS A 252 4.28 -23.99 6.54
C LYS A 252 3.39 -24.24 5.32
N ILE A 253 3.56 -23.49 4.26
CA ILE A 253 2.84 -23.66 2.98
C ILE A 253 3.58 -24.73 2.16
N LYS A 254 2.83 -25.72 1.67
CA LYS A 254 3.37 -26.77 0.82
C LYS A 254 3.53 -26.25 -0.60
N GLU A 255 4.75 -26.25 -1.11
CA GLU A 255 5.06 -25.72 -2.46
C GLU A 255 4.37 -26.50 -3.58
N ASP A 256 4.18 -27.80 -3.40
CA ASP A 256 3.48 -28.69 -4.35
C ASP A 256 1.96 -28.37 -4.47
N GLN A 257 1.41 -27.59 -3.55
CA GLN A 257 0.03 -27.13 -3.56
C GLN A 257 -0.14 -25.74 -4.18
N LEU A 258 0.94 -25.04 -4.49
CA LEU A 258 0.88 -23.72 -5.13
C LEU A 258 0.47 -23.86 -6.60
N PRO A 259 -0.42 -22.97 -7.10
CA PRO A 259 -0.78 -22.99 -8.51
C PRO A 259 0.45 -22.63 -9.37
N PRO A 260 0.59 -23.29 -10.53
CA PRO A 260 1.67 -22.97 -11.47
C PRO A 260 1.50 -21.57 -12.05
N PRO A 261 2.57 -20.96 -12.61
CA PRO A 261 2.54 -19.60 -13.14
C PRO A 261 1.42 -19.35 -14.17
N GLU A 262 1.14 -20.33 -15.03
CA GLU A 262 0.10 -20.25 -16.07
C GLU A 262 -1.29 -20.11 -15.45
N THR A 263 -1.58 -20.88 -14.39
CA THR A 263 -2.84 -20.79 -13.64
C THR A 263 -2.97 -19.43 -12.94
N LYS A 264 -1.89 -18.90 -12.39
CA LYS A 264 -1.90 -17.56 -11.78
C LYS A 264 -2.21 -16.46 -12.80
N LEU A 265 -1.65 -16.55 -14.00
CA LEU A 265 -1.95 -15.63 -15.10
C LEU A 265 -3.40 -15.74 -15.55
N GLU A 266 -3.94 -16.96 -15.65
CA GLU A 266 -5.34 -17.17 -16.01
C GLU A 266 -6.30 -16.62 -14.94
N ILE A 267 -5.99 -16.82 -13.65
CA ILE A 267 -6.73 -16.21 -12.53
C ILE A 267 -6.74 -14.69 -12.67
N LEU A 268 -5.58 -14.07 -12.91
CA LEU A 268 -5.47 -12.62 -13.07
C LEU A 268 -6.30 -12.11 -14.25
N GLN A 269 -6.21 -12.79 -15.41
CA GLN A 269 -7.00 -12.45 -16.58
C GLN A 269 -8.49 -12.48 -16.28
N LYS A 270 -8.98 -13.61 -15.74
CA LYS A 270 -10.39 -13.77 -15.39
C LYS A 270 -10.85 -12.77 -14.33
N THR A 271 -9.98 -12.43 -13.38
CA THR A 271 -10.26 -11.39 -12.37
C THR A 271 -10.53 -10.03 -13.03
N ILE A 272 -9.66 -9.60 -13.94
CA ILE A 272 -9.81 -8.33 -14.66
C ILE A 272 -11.07 -8.30 -15.49
N GLU A 273 -11.33 -9.39 -16.26
CA GLU A 273 -12.53 -9.52 -17.09
C GLU A 273 -13.81 -9.47 -16.23
N THR A 274 -13.84 -10.24 -15.13
CA THR A 274 -15.01 -10.37 -14.26
C THR A 274 -15.32 -9.08 -13.52
N LEU A 275 -14.31 -8.45 -12.92
CA LEU A 275 -14.49 -7.17 -12.22
C LEU A 275 -14.86 -6.03 -13.19
N GLY A 276 -14.24 -5.98 -14.37
CA GLY A 276 -14.61 -5.01 -15.40
C GLY A 276 -16.07 -5.16 -15.85
N ASN A 277 -16.56 -6.41 -16.03
CA ASN A 277 -17.96 -6.69 -16.34
C ASN A 277 -18.90 -6.35 -15.18
N ALA A 278 -18.44 -6.44 -13.93
CA ALA A 278 -19.17 -6.03 -12.73
C ALA A 278 -19.12 -4.51 -12.48
N GLY A 279 -18.47 -3.73 -13.36
CA GLY A 279 -18.43 -2.27 -13.32
C GLY A 279 -17.29 -1.68 -12.51
N TYR A 280 -16.37 -2.49 -11.98
CA TYR A 280 -15.16 -1.97 -11.31
C TYR A 280 -14.14 -1.45 -12.32
N LYS A 281 -13.50 -0.35 -12.01
CA LYS A 281 -12.35 0.21 -12.74
C LYS A 281 -11.05 -0.34 -12.19
N PHE A 282 -10.13 -0.65 -13.07
CA PHE A 282 -8.75 -0.99 -12.70
C PHE A 282 -7.99 0.30 -12.41
N ILE A 283 -7.66 0.53 -11.15
CA ILE A 283 -6.92 1.71 -10.71
C ILE A 283 -5.43 1.57 -11.03
N GLY A 284 -4.91 0.36 -10.87
CA GLY A 284 -3.51 0.05 -11.16
C GLY A 284 -2.94 -0.98 -10.20
N MET A 285 -1.86 -1.64 -10.60
CA MET A 285 -1.23 -2.69 -9.83
C MET A 285 -2.22 -3.80 -9.44
N ASP A 286 -2.67 -3.79 -8.19
CA ASP A 286 -3.55 -4.81 -7.61
C ASP A 286 -4.93 -4.24 -7.23
N HIS A 287 -5.23 -2.97 -7.57
CA HIS A 287 -6.37 -2.25 -7.03
C HIS A 287 -7.46 -2.02 -8.06
N PHE A 288 -8.69 -2.22 -7.60
CA PHE A 288 -9.92 -1.92 -8.32
C PHE A 288 -10.83 -1.08 -7.44
N ALA A 289 -11.64 -0.23 -8.05
CA ALA A 289 -12.61 0.62 -7.36
C ALA A 289 -13.88 0.81 -8.19
N LYS A 290 -14.96 1.16 -7.54
CA LYS A 290 -16.18 1.60 -8.25
C LYS A 290 -15.90 2.89 -9.04
N PRO A 291 -16.67 3.15 -10.13
CA PRO A 291 -16.44 4.34 -10.96
C PRO A 291 -16.64 5.67 -10.22
N ASP A 292 -17.50 5.70 -9.21
CA ASP A 292 -17.81 6.86 -8.36
C ASP A 292 -16.90 6.97 -7.13
N ASP A 293 -15.96 6.03 -6.96
CA ASP A 293 -14.95 6.11 -5.91
C ASP A 293 -13.94 7.23 -6.19
N GLU A 294 -13.48 7.89 -5.14
CA GLU A 294 -12.54 9.01 -5.23
C GLU A 294 -11.21 8.66 -5.90
N LEU A 295 -10.72 7.39 -5.79
CA LEU A 295 -9.51 6.95 -6.48
C LEU A 295 -9.71 6.90 -8.00
N ALA A 296 -10.87 6.41 -8.45
CA ALA A 296 -11.22 6.37 -9.86
C ALA A 296 -11.38 7.79 -10.43
N ILE A 297 -12.05 8.66 -9.69
CA ILE A 297 -12.23 10.08 -10.06
C ILE A 297 -10.88 10.82 -10.10
N ALA A 298 -10.01 10.59 -9.11
CA ALA A 298 -8.67 11.20 -9.07
C ALA A 298 -7.80 10.74 -10.24
N GLN A 299 -7.86 9.44 -10.60
CA GLN A 299 -7.14 8.91 -11.75
C GLN A 299 -7.61 9.54 -13.08
N GLU A 300 -8.91 9.68 -13.28
CA GLU A 300 -9.47 10.36 -14.48
C GLU A 300 -9.03 11.81 -14.58
N LYS A 301 -8.89 12.50 -13.44
CA LYS A 301 -8.39 13.88 -13.37
C LYS A 301 -6.85 13.98 -13.48
N GLY A 302 -6.12 12.85 -13.43
CA GLY A 302 -4.67 12.83 -13.46
C GLY A 302 -4.00 13.31 -12.16
N VAL A 303 -4.72 13.22 -11.03
CA VAL A 303 -4.27 13.65 -9.69
C VAL A 303 -4.24 12.52 -8.67
N LEU A 304 -4.19 11.28 -9.14
CA LEU A 304 -4.01 10.11 -8.27
C LEU A 304 -2.55 9.99 -7.85
N HIS A 305 -2.33 9.68 -6.57
CA HIS A 305 -1.00 9.50 -5.98
C HIS A 305 -0.85 8.10 -5.37
N ARG A 306 0.40 7.76 -5.04
CA ARG A 306 0.75 6.51 -4.38
C ARG A 306 1.86 6.74 -3.37
N ASN A 307 1.71 6.12 -2.19
CA ASN A 307 2.72 6.09 -1.14
C ASN A 307 2.86 4.67 -0.57
N PHE A 308 3.52 4.51 0.60
CA PHE A 308 3.71 3.21 1.24
C PHE A 308 2.41 2.53 1.67
N GLN A 309 1.32 3.28 1.87
CA GLN A 309 0.01 2.76 2.28
C GLN A 309 -0.82 2.27 1.07
N GLY A 310 -0.51 2.74 -0.15
CA GLY A 310 -1.26 2.42 -1.36
C GLY A 310 -1.59 3.66 -2.18
N TYR A 311 -2.67 3.59 -2.97
CA TYR A 311 -3.18 4.74 -3.72
C TYR A 311 -3.89 5.72 -2.80
N THR A 312 -3.73 7.02 -3.05
CA THR A 312 -4.28 8.11 -2.26
C THR A 312 -4.63 9.30 -3.15
N THR A 313 -5.56 10.12 -2.69
CA THR A 313 -5.90 11.41 -3.30
C THR A 313 -5.15 12.58 -2.64
N GLN A 314 -4.33 12.30 -1.63
CA GLN A 314 -3.62 13.30 -0.82
C GLN A 314 -2.22 13.57 -1.41
N GLU A 315 -2.14 14.41 -2.45
CA GLU A 315 -0.90 14.67 -3.19
C GLU A 315 0.20 15.32 -2.36
N GLU A 316 -0.16 16.38 -1.67
CA GLU A 316 0.79 17.30 -1.01
C GLU A 316 1.03 16.97 0.45
N CYS A 317 0.47 15.87 0.97
CA CYS A 317 0.69 15.48 2.35
C CYS A 317 2.07 14.88 2.57
N ASP A 318 2.76 15.34 3.60
CA ASP A 318 3.82 14.56 4.20
C ASP A 318 3.23 13.40 5.00
N LEU A 319 3.88 12.25 4.96
CA LEU A 319 3.47 11.05 5.70
C LEU A 319 4.33 10.89 6.94
N LEU A 320 3.73 10.98 8.12
CA LEU A 320 4.37 10.66 9.39
C LEU A 320 4.01 9.25 9.83
N GLY A 321 4.99 8.35 9.83
CA GLY A 321 4.85 6.99 10.32
C GLY A 321 5.14 6.91 11.82
N LEU A 322 4.21 6.38 12.60
CA LEU A 322 4.29 6.20 14.05
C LEU A 322 4.26 4.70 14.39
N GLY A 323 5.05 4.33 15.37
CA GLY A 323 5.15 2.94 15.83
C GLY A 323 6.29 2.15 15.15
N VAL A 324 6.46 0.92 15.61
CA VAL A 324 7.52 0.00 15.14
C VAL A 324 7.45 -0.22 13.64
N SER A 325 8.58 -0.20 12.96
CA SER A 325 8.77 -0.35 11.51
C SER A 325 8.08 0.68 10.58
N ALA A 326 7.33 1.63 11.12
CA ALA A 326 6.63 2.63 10.33
C ALA A 326 7.60 3.46 9.47
N ILE A 327 7.15 3.86 8.27
CA ILE A 327 7.94 4.67 7.34
C ILE A 327 7.28 6.04 7.21
N SER A 328 8.09 7.09 7.34
CA SER A 328 7.71 8.47 7.07
C SER A 328 8.24 8.90 5.69
N LEU A 329 7.51 9.81 5.04
CA LEU A 329 7.94 10.58 3.87
C LEU A 329 7.71 12.05 4.17
N LEU A 330 8.78 12.80 4.40
CA LEU A 330 8.75 14.21 4.72
C LEU A 330 9.45 14.98 3.59
N GLY A 331 8.66 15.54 2.67
CA GLY A 331 9.17 16.21 1.49
C GLY A 331 10.00 15.29 0.58
N ASP A 332 11.30 15.47 0.63
CA ASP A 332 12.30 14.72 -0.15
C ASP A 332 13.06 13.67 0.69
N THR A 333 12.48 13.23 1.80
CA THR A 333 13.20 12.40 2.77
C THR A 333 12.34 11.22 3.23
N TYR A 334 12.90 10.02 3.22
CA TYR A 334 12.33 8.83 3.83
C TYR A 334 12.99 8.53 5.17
N ALA A 335 12.19 8.13 6.16
CA ALA A 335 12.67 7.69 7.46
C ALA A 335 11.90 6.46 7.93
N GLN A 336 12.59 5.40 8.36
CA GLN A 336 11.99 4.17 8.85
C GLN A 336 12.34 3.95 10.31
N ASN A 337 11.34 3.66 11.13
CA ASN A 337 11.48 3.29 12.53
C ASN A 337 12.11 1.90 12.68
N GLN A 338 12.63 1.62 13.89
CA GLN A 338 13.13 0.32 14.32
C GLN A 338 12.11 -0.78 14.04
N LYS A 339 12.59 -1.95 13.59
CA LYS A 339 11.72 -3.09 13.20
C LYS A 339 11.42 -4.04 14.36
N GLU A 340 12.23 -4.03 15.39
CA GLU A 340 12.10 -4.87 16.57
C GLU A 340 11.57 -4.04 17.74
N LEU A 341 10.58 -4.54 18.46
CA LEU A 341 9.99 -3.85 19.62
C LEU A 341 11.02 -3.46 20.67
N LYS A 342 12.01 -4.32 20.93
CA LYS A 342 13.05 -4.04 21.92
C LYS A 342 13.84 -2.76 21.59
N HIS A 343 14.26 -2.62 20.33
CA HIS A 343 15.01 -1.46 19.87
C HIS A 343 14.10 -0.23 19.77
N TYR A 344 12.88 -0.41 19.30
CA TYR A 344 11.87 0.64 19.27
C TYR A 344 11.61 1.23 20.66
N TYR A 345 11.39 0.40 21.69
CA TYR A 345 11.19 0.85 23.06
C TYR A 345 12.42 1.58 23.61
N HIS A 346 13.60 1.02 23.37
CA HIS A 346 14.86 1.63 23.81
C HIS A 346 15.05 3.03 23.23
N ASP A 347 14.85 3.20 21.93
CA ASP A 347 15.08 4.47 21.24
C ASP A 347 14.02 5.52 21.62
N VAL A 348 12.74 5.10 21.69
CA VAL A 348 11.64 5.98 22.15
C VAL A 348 11.89 6.47 23.59
N GLU A 349 12.35 5.59 24.50
CA GLU A 349 12.66 5.97 25.89
C GLU A 349 13.75 7.03 25.96
N ASN A 350 14.77 6.92 25.12
CA ASN A 350 15.95 7.79 25.19
C ASN A 350 15.80 9.11 24.41
N SER A 351 15.08 9.10 23.28
CA SER A 351 15.03 10.25 22.36
C SER A 351 13.62 10.65 21.90
N GLY A 352 12.62 9.80 22.14
CA GLY A 352 11.27 9.97 21.58
C GLY A 352 11.19 9.68 20.07
N ILE A 353 12.30 9.31 19.40
CA ILE A 353 12.38 9.04 17.98
C ILE A 353 13.08 7.68 17.80
N ALA A 354 12.37 6.71 17.22
CA ALA A 354 12.86 5.34 17.04
C ALA A 354 13.40 5.09 15.62
N LEU A 355 14.25 5.99 15.15
CA LEU A 355 14.80 5.93 13.79
C LEU A 355 15.79 4.77 13.65
N HIS A 356 15.60 3.96 12.59
CA HIS A 356 16.53 2.89 12.20
C HIS A 356 17.35 3.29 10.98
N LYS A 357 16.73 3.79 9.95
CA LYS A 357 17.37 4.15 8.68
C LYS A 357 16.51 5.13 7.89
N GLY A 358 17.12 5.80 6.93
CA GLY A 358 16.40 6.72 6.06
C GLY A 358 17.15 7.01 4.78
N LEU A 359 16.66 7.97 4.04
CA LEU A 359 17.25 8.44 2.79
C LEU A 359 16.82 9.89 2.55
N ALA A 360 17.79 10.81 2.45
CA ALA A 360 17.56 12.10 1.83
C ALA A 360 17.73 11.96 0.32
N MET A 361 16.68 12.28 -0.44
CA MET A 361 16.68 12.18 -1.90
C MET A 361 17.46 13.35 -2.50
N THR A 362 18.17 13.07 -3.57
CA THR A 362 18.74 14.09 -4.44
C THR A 362 17.64 14.76 -5.27
N GLU A 363 17.94 15.90 -5.91
CA GLU A 363 17.01 16.54 -6.86
C GLU A 363 16.67 15.59 -8.02
N GLU A 364 17.65 14.81 -8.50
CA GLU A 364 17.45 13.78 -9.52
C GLU A 364 16.51 12.67 -9.04
N ASP A 365 16.62 12.24 -7.79
CA ASP A 365 15.70 11.24 -7.20
C ASP A 365 14.28 11.79 -7.15
N CYS A 366 14.10 13.04 -6.75
CA CYS A 366 12.80 13.69 -6.72
C CYS A 366 12.19 13.81 -8.12
N LEU A 367 12.97 14.23 -9.10
CA LEU A 367 12.56 14.31 -10.49
C LEU A 367 12.09 12.94 -11.02
N ARG A 368 12.89 11.89 -10.83
CA ARG A 368 12.55 10.52 -11.27
C ARG A 368 11.36 9.94 -10.50
N ARG A 369 11.26 10.23 -9.21
CA ARG A 369 10.09 9.86 -8.39
C ARG A 369 8.81 10.44 -8.99
N ASP A 370 8.81 11.71 -9.36
CA ASP A 370 7.62 12.38 -9.87
C ASP A 370 7.25 11.84 -11.27
N VAL A 371 8.21 11.53 -12.13
CA VAL A 371 8.00 10.85 -13.41
C VAL A 371 7.37 9.46 -13.19
N ILE A 372 7.98 8.63 -12.36
CA ILE A 372 7.50 7.27 -12.08
C ILE A 372 6.10 7.32 -11.43
N LYS A 373 5.87 8.26 -10.52
CA LYS A 373 4.58 8.45 -9.84
C LYS A 373 3.46 8.81 -10.82
N GLN A 374 3.69 9.74 -11.75
CA GLN A 374 2.70 10.09 -12.76
C GLN A 374 2.36 8.88 -13.66
N LEU A 375 3.36 8.15 -14.12
CA LEU A 375 3.17 6.97 -14.97
C LEU A 375 2.39 5.87 -14.24
N ILE A 376 2.78 5.51 -13.00
CA ILE A 376 2.16 4.38 -12.30
C ILE A 376 0.77 4.69 -11.76
N CYS A 377 0.47 5.96 -11.46
CA CYS A 377 -0.82 6.37 -10.92
C CYS A 377 -1.84 6.75 -12.01
N ASN A 378 -1.39 7.49 -13.03
CA ASN A 378 -2.28 8.13 -13.99
C ASN A 378 -2.15 7.56 -15.40
N PHE A 379 -1.23 6.60 -15.63
CA PHE A 379 -0.93 6.02 -16.95
C PHE A 379 -0.60 7.07 -18.02
N LYS A 380 -0.18 8.24 -17.59
CA LYS A 380 0.14 9.39 -18.41
C LYS A 380 1.27 10.18 -17.78
N LEU A 381 2.10 10.80 -18.61
CA LEU A 381 3.12 11.74 -18.19
C LEU A 381 3.07 12.96 -19.12
N ASP A 382 2.81 14.13 -18.59
CA ASP A 382 2.93 15.40 -19.30
C ASP A 382 4.30 16.02 -19.01
N PHE A 383 5.04 16.43 -20.05
CA PHE A 383 6.41 16.94 -19.91
C PHE A 383 6.45 18.35 -19.29
N ALA A 384 5.55 19.24 -19.72
CA ALA A 384 5.60 20.64 -19.33
C ALA A 384 5.56 20.91 -17.81
N PRO A 385 4.75 20.21 -16.98
CA PRO A 385 4.83 20.38 -15.53
C PRO A 385 6.19 19.99 -14.95
N ILE A 386 6.78 18.87 -15.41
CA ILE A 386 8.08 18.37 -14.99
C ILE A 386 9.19 19.35 -15.42
N GLU A 387 9.18 19.77 -16.67
CA GLU A 387 10.15 20.74 -17.21
C GLU A 387 10.14 22.05 -16.45
N LYS A 388 8.93 22.54 -16.13
CA LYS A 388 8.76 23.78 -15.34
C LYS A 388 9.26 23.62 -13.90
N GLN A 389 8.93 22.50 -13.23
CA GLN A 389 9.28 22.27 -11.84
C GLN A 389 10.77 22.11 -11.63
N TYR A 390 11.44 21.38 -12.54
CA TYR A 390 12.86 21.03 -12.42
C TYR A 390 13.78 21.86 -13.33
N ASN A 391 13.24 22.81 -14.11
CA ASN A 391 13.95 23.67 -15.04
C ASN A 391 14.83 22.86 -16.02
N ILE A 392 14.27 21.84 -16.64
CA ILE A 392 14.95 20.95 -17.60
C ILE A 392 14.20 20.93 -18.94
N ASP A 393 14.89 20.44 -19.99
CA ASP A 393 14.29 19.92 -21.21
C ASP A 393 14.13 18.40 -21.04
N PHE A 394 12.89 17.91 -21.00
CA PHE A 394 12.61 16.51 -20.68
C PHE A 394 13.29 15.53 -21.62
N LYS A 395 13.17 15.76 -22.94
CA LYS A 395 13.71 14.85 -23.95
C LYS A 395 15.24 14.80 -23.92
N LYS A 396 15.86 15.90 -23.62
CA LYS A 396 17.33 15.99 -23.52
C LYS A 396 17.82 15.36 -22.22
N HIS A 397 17.15 15.63 -21.10
CA HIS A 397 17.52 15.10 -19.78
C HIS A 397 17.37 13.57 -19.72
N PHE A 398 16.23 13.06 -20.21
CA PHE A 398 15.89 11.62 -20.19
C PHE A 398 16.25 10.89 -21.50
N ALA A 399 17.21 11.38 -22.30
CA ALA A 399 17.54 10.79 -23.60
C ALA A 399 17.92 9.30 -23.52
N GLU A 400 18.70 8.89 -22.51
CA GLU A 400 19.05 7.49 -22.27
C GLU A 400 17.84 6.65 -21.82
N ASP A 401 16.98 7.20 -20.96
CA ASP A 401 15.79 6.53 -20.46
C ASP A 401 14.77 6.30 -21.59
N LEU A 402 14.64 7.27 -22.50
CA LEU A 402 13.80 7.16 -23.69
C LEU A 402 14.33 6.12 -24.68
N GLN A 403 15.66 5.91 -24.77
CA GLN A 403 16.22 4.79 -25.53
C GLN A 403 15.84 3.44 -24.91
N LEU A 404 15.85 3.32 -23.55
CA LEU A 404 15.38 2.11 -22.87
C LEU A 404 13.89 1.87 -23.06
N LEU A 405 13.11 2.93 -23.29
CA LEU A 405 11.67 2.86 -23.54
C LEU A 405 11.33 2.38 -24.98
N GLN A 406 12.27 2.49 -25.93
CA GLN A 406 12.02 2.20 -27.35
C GLN A 406 11.39 0.83 -27.62
N PRO A 407 11.82 -0.30 -27.03
CA PRO A 407 11.17 -1.59 -27.26
C PRO A 407 9.69 -1.63 -26.79
N LEU A 408 9.35 -0.87 -25.73
CA LEU A 408 7.99 -0.80 -25.23
C LEU A 408 7.09 0.09 -26.10
N LEU A 409 7.68 1.09 -26.77
CA LEU A 409 7.00 1.89 -27.80
C LEU A 409 6.70 1.04 -29.04
N GLU A 410 7.67 0.26 -29.53
CA GLU A 410 7.53 -0.64 -30.69
C GLU A 410 6.48 -1.73 -30.43
N ASP A 411 6.40 -2.27 -29.21
CA ASP A 411 5.38 -3.25 -28.80
C ASP A 411 4.01 -2.61 -28.48
N GLY A 412 3.90 -1.29 -28.56
CA GLY A 412 2.65 -0.56 -28.34
C GLY A 412 2.16 -0.54 -26.89
N LEU A 413 3.06 -0.71 -25.91
CA LEU A 413 2.71 -0.62 -24.47
C LEU A 413 2.56 0.83 -24.00
N ILE A 414 3.26 1.73 -24.64
CA ILE A 414 3.24 3.17 -24.41
C ILE A 414 3.38 3.89 -25.75
N SER A 415 2.89 5.09 -25.85
CA SER A 415 3.06 5.95 -27.03
C SER A 415 3.56 7.32 -26.63
N GLU A 416 4.37 7.91 -27.48
CA GLU A 416 4.75 9.31 -27.36
C GLU A 416 3.66 10.20 -28.00
N THR A 417 3.32 11.28 -27.31
CA THR A 417 2.42 12.33 -27.78
C THR A 417 3.20 13.62 -28.03
N GLU A 418 2.55 14.65 -28.55
CA GLU A 418 3.21 15.96 -28.72
C GLU A 418 3.71 16.54 -27.39
N THR A 419 3.03 16.24 -26.27
CA THR A 419 3.27 16.88 -24.97
C THR A 419 3.74 15.90 -23.89
N GLY A 420 3.89 14.60 -24.20
CA GLY A 420 4.23 13.63 -23.17
C GLY A 420 4.22 12.18 -23.59
N LEU A 421 3.93 11.30 -22.64
CA LEU A 421 3.83 9.85 -22.82
C LEU A 421 2.44 9.37 -22.38
N GLN A 422 1.86 8.44 -23.12
CA GLN A 422 0.57 7.81 -22.82
C GLN A 422 0.69 6.29 -22.77
N VAL A 423 0.39 5.69 -21.63
CA VAL A 423 0.36 4.22 -21.47
C VAL A 423 -0.88 3.66 -22.15
N SER A 424 -0.70 2.66 -22.99
CA SER A 424 -1.80 1.99 -23.71
C SER A 424 -2.59 1.04 -22.81
N PRO A 425 -3.79 0.61 -23.20
CA PRO A 425 -4.52 -0.44 -22.48
C PRO A 425 -3.75 -1.76 -22.30
N LYS A 426 -2.83 -2.12 -23.22
CA LYS A 426 -1.91 -3.26 -23.08
C LYS A 426 -0.81 -3.00 -22.05
N GLY A 427 -0.33 -1.75 -21.99
CA GLY A 427 0.78 -1.35 -21.12
C GLY A 427 0.38 -1.22 -19.64
N ARG A 428 -0.89 -1.04 -19.32
CA ARG A 428 -1.36 -0.84 -17.93
C ARG A 428 -0.95 -1.98 -17.00
N LEU A 429 -1.05 -3.23 -17.42
CA LEU A 429 -0.59 -4.38 -16.64
C LEU A 429 0.95 -4.44 -16.52
N LEU A 430 1.65 -3.91 -17.52
CA LEU A 430 3.10 -3.90 -17.58
C LEU A 430 3.70 -2.55 -17.16
N ILE A 431 2.94 -1.71 -16.45
CA ILE A 431 3.34 -0.36 -16.04
C ILE A 431 4.69 -0.35 -15.29
N ARG A 432 4.98 -1.39 -14.50
CA ARG A 432 6.25 -1.51 -13.78
C ARG A 432 7.44 -1.62 -14.72
N ASN A 433 7.29 -2.22 -15.90
CA ASN A 433 8.35 -2.27 -16.95
C ASN A 433 8.61 -0.88 -17.52
N ILE A 434 7.55 -0.10 -17.73
CA ILE A 434 7.66 1.28 -18.22
C ILE A 434 8.39 2.13 -17.16
N CYS A 435 7.99 2.04 -15.89
CA CYS A 435 8.64 2.73 -14.78
C CYS A 435 10.12 2.34 -14.61
N LEU A 436 10.48 1.06 -14.87
CA LEU A 436 11.87 0.58 -14.80
C LEU A 436 12.81 1.32 -15.76
N CYS A 437 12.32 1.86 -16.87
CA CYS A 437 13.16 2.65 -17.78
C CYS A 437 13.70 3.92 -17.11
N PHE A 438 12.93 4.50 -16.18
CA PHE A 438 13.28 5.71 -15.43
C PHE A 438 13.94 5.44 -14.07
N ASP A 439 14.07 4.16 -13.67
CA ASP A 439 14.64 3.74 -12.39
C ASP A 439 16.12 3.45 -12.49
N THR A 440 16.96 4.41 -12.11
CA THR A 440 18.42 4.27 -12.15
C THR A 440 18.97 3.26 -11.14
N TYR A 441 18.29 3.04 -10.01
CA TYR A 441 18.73 2.09 -8.99
C TYR A 441 18.50 0.64 -9.39
N SER A 442 17.44 0.35 -10.15
CA SER A 442 17.05 -1.02 -10.52
C SER A 442 17.48 -1.41 -11.96
N ARG A 443 18.34 -0.63 -12.63
CA ARG A 443 18.84 -0.96 -13.97
C ARG A 443 19.62 -2.27 -14.01
N ALA A 444 20.39 -2.59 -12.96
CA ALA A 444 21.14 -3.83 -12.88
C ALA A 444 20.21 -5.03 -12.60
N ALA A 445 20.31 -6.09 -13.42
CA ALA A 445 19.48 -7.29 -13.26
C ALA A 445 19.60 -7.94 -11.88
N ALA A 446 20.78 -7.94 -11.26
CA ALA A 446 21.01 -8.46 -9.92
C ALA A 446 20.20 -7.74 -8.82
N LYS A 447 20.02 -6.41 -8.96
CA LYS A 447 19.15 -5.65 -8.04
C LYS A 447 17.66 -5.99 -8.26
N ARG A 448 17.22 -6.18 -9.52
CA ARG A 448 15.83 -6.54 -9.80
C ARG A 448 15.41 -7.89 -9.21
N GLN A 449 16.30 -8.85 -9.10
CA GLN A 449 16.03 -10.17 -8.51
C GLN A 449 15.61 -10.10 -7.02
N GLN A 450 15.85 -8.99 -6.33
CA GLN A 450 15.39 -8.77 -4.95
C GLN A 450 13.90 -8.46 -4.84
N PHE A 451 13.24 -8.18 -5.95
CA PHE A 451 11.81 -7.86 -6.03
C PHE A 451 10.99 -9.04 -6.55
N SER A 452 9.68 -9.01 -6.31
CA SER A 452 8.74 -9.94 -6.94
C SER A 452 8.71 -9.78 -8.45
N ARG A 453 8.24 -10.81 -9.17
CA ARG A 453 7.89 -10.68 -10.58
C ARG A 453 6.85 -9.60 -10.80
N ILE A 454 6.84 -9.00 -11.99
CA ILE A 454 5.93 -7.91 -12.35
C ILE A 454 4.50 -8.45 -12.49
N ILE A 455 4.34 -9.64 -13.03
CA ILE A 455 3.06 -10.37 -13.12
C ILE A 455 3.23 -11.79 -12.58
#